data_db4e52a1f8a566b8785a4ecc9eb038bf
#
_entry.id   db4e52a1f8a566b8785a4ecc9eb038bf
#
_cell.length_a   1.000
_cell.length_b   1.000
_cell.length_c   1.000
_cell.angle_alpha   90.00
_cell.angle_beta   90.00
_cell.angle_gamma   90.00
#
_symmetry.space_group_name_H-M   'P 1'
#
loop_
_entity.id
_entity.type
_entity.pdbx_description
1 polymer ?
#
loop_
_entity_poly.entity_id
_entity_poly.type
_entity_poly.pdbx_seq_one_letter_code
_entity_poly.pdbx_strand_id
1 'polypeptide(L)'
;KRQAMLGFLHVILIEAGVRFPTEQCEAAPAGLIASLESMPTFAWLQIMLTTCMMETGYFLFEYEGYPNAGNKAPGDIGGDAWVRYDDPETKTFKLNVERQNGRAAMLGTFGCILHEVLGVDALYPTGGMGGEAPPTIF
;
A
#
# COMPACT_ATOMS: atom_id res chain seq x y z
N LYS A 1 -7.10 -5.24 2.70
CA LYS A 1 -6.43 -4.65 3.86
C LYS A 1 -5.00 -4.26 3.56
N ARG A 2 -4.09 -5.22 3.24
CA ARG A 2 -2.66 -4.98 3.00
C ARG A 2 -2.43 -4.07 1.80
N GLN A 3 -3.11 -4.30 0.70
CA GLN A 3 -3.03 -3.44 -0.49
C GLN A 3 -3.51 -2.01 -0.20
N ALA A 4 -4.56 -1.85 0.61
CA ALA A 4 -5.01 -0.53 1.02
C ALA A 4 -3.98 0.18 1.90
N MET A 5 -3.28 -0.53 2.79
CA MET A 5 -2.16 0.04 3.56
C MET A 5 -1.02 0.50 2.64
N LEU A 6 -0.68 -0.29 1.62
CA LEU A 6 0.31 0.10 0.62
C LEU A 6 -0.15 1.31 -0.22
N GLY A 7 -1.42 1.32 -0.63
CA GLY A 7 -2.01 2.45 -1.37
C GLY A 7 -2.02 3.74 -0.55
N PHE A 8 -2.39 3.66 0.73
CA PHE A 8 -2.36 4.83 1.61
C PHE A 8 -0.93 5.32 1.87
N LEU A 9 0.02 4.39 2.05
CA LEU A 9 1.44 4.73 2.14
C LEU A 9 1.94 5.42 0.86
N HIS A 10 1.51 4.95 -0.31
CA HIS A 10 1.84 5.59 -1.58
C HIS A 10 1.38 7.06 -1.60
N VAL A 11 0.15 7.34 -1.18
CA VAL A 11 -0.36 8.72 -1.08
C VAL A 11 0.55 9.58 -0.19
N ILE A 12 0.88 9.09 1.01
CA ILE A 12 1.76 9.82 1.94
C ILE A 12 3.11 10.12 1.31
N LEU A 13 3.73 9.14 0.65
CA LEU A 13 5.04 9.31 0.03
C LEU A 13 5.00 10.29 -1.15
N ILE A 14 3.98 10.21 -1.99
CA ILE A 14 3.79 11.11 -3.13
C ILE A 14 3.56 12.54 -2.67
N GLU A 15 2.71 12.76 -1.67
CA GLU A 15 2.48 14.09 -1.08
C GLU A 15 3.72 14.65 -0.37
N ALA A 16 4.51 13.78 0.26
CA ALA A 16 5.80 14.16 0.85
C ALA A 16 6.91 14.45 -0.18
N GLY A 17 6.63 14.32 -1.47
CA GLY A 17 7.59 14.57 -2.54
C GLY A 17 8.56 13.42 -2.80
N VAL A 18 8.37 12.27 -2.17
CA VAL A 18 9.20 11.08 -2.42
C VAL A 18 8.86 10.51 -3.79
N ARG A 19 9.86 10.38 -4.65
CA ARG A 19 9.74 9.84 -6.01
C ARG A 19 10.77 8.75 -6.23
N PHE A 20 10.45 7.79 -7.09
CA PHE A 20 11.46 6.84 -7.57
C PHE A 20 12.46 7.57 -8.47
N PRO A 21 13.76 7.23 -8.37
CA PRO A 21 14.83 7.90 -9.11
C PRO A 21 14.86 7.45 -10.58
N THR A 22 13.77 7.65 -11.29
CA THR A 22 13.65 7.41 -12.73
C THR A 22 13.00 8.62 -13.36
N GLU A 23 13.48 9.04 -14.52
CA GLU A 23 12.99 10.23 -15.24
C GLU A 23 11.45 10.26 -15.36
N GLN A 24 10.84 9.09 -15.55
CA GLN A 24 9.39 8.95 -15.70
C GLN A 24 8.62 9.10 -14.38
N CYS A 25 9.24 8.74 -13.25
CA CYS A 25 8.60 8.78 -11.94
C CYS A 25 8.91 10.09 -11.18
N GLU A 26 10.01 10.76 -11.50
CA GLU A 26 10.36 12.06 -10.90
C GLU A 26 9.31 13.14 -11.18
N ALA A 27 8.72 13.11 -12.38
CA ALA A 27 7.68 14.03 -12.81
C ALA A 27 6.26 13.63 -12.35
N ALA A 28 6.10 12.57 -11.55
CA ALA A 28 4.79 12.11 -11.11
C ALA A 28 4.08 13.17 -10.28
N PRO A 29 2.84 13.55 -10.64
CA PRO A 29 2.06 14.54 -9.90
C PRO A 29 1.69 14.04 -8.50
N ALA A 30 1.35 14.95 -7.62
CA ALA A 30 0.70 14.64 -6.35
C ALA A 30 -0.72 14.09 -6.60
N GLY A 31 -1.24 13.37 -5.61
CA GLY A 31 -2.54 12.71 -5.70
C GLY A 31 -2.44 11.23 -6.07
N LEU A 32 -3.44 10.47 -5.63
CA LEU A 32 -3.47 9.02 -5.82
C LEU A 32 -3.75 8.66 -7.28
N ILE A 33 -4.82 9.19 -7.84
CA ILE A 33 -5.26 8.88 -9.22
C ILE A 33 -4.23 9.42 -10.22
N ALA A 34 -3.89 10.70 -10.09
CA ALA A 34 -2.97 11.36 -10.99
C ALA A 34 -1.58 10.69 -11.03
N SER A 35 -1.05 10.28 -9.87
CA SER A 35 0.22 9.55 -9.80
C SER A 35 0.16 8.16 -10.45
N LEU A 36 -0.96 7.46 -10.29
CA LEU A 36 -1.16 6.14 -10.90
C LEU A 36 -1.34 6.23 -12.41
N GLU A 37 -2.04 7.24 -12.90
CA GLU A 37 -2.21 7.49 -14.35
C GLU A 37 -0.89 7.87 -15.03
N SER A 38 -0.01 8.58 -14.34
CA SER A 38 1.32 8.94 -14.85
C SER A 38 2.31 7.76 -14.88
N MET A 39 1.96 6.64 -14.26
CA MET A 39 2.86 5.49 -14.12
C MET A 39 3.09 4.79 -15.46
N PRO A 40 4.35 4.48 -15.83
CA PRO A 40 4.66 3.80 -17.09
C PRO A 40 4.04 2.39 -17.15
N THR A 41 3.63 1.97 -18.32
CA THR A 41 3.04 0.63 -18.55
C THR A 41 3.94 -0.51 -18.05
N PHE A 42 5.25 -0.35 -18.18
CA PHE A 42 6.20 -1.36 -17.69
C PHE A 42 6.19 -1.49 -16.16
N ALA A 43 5.99 -0.39 -15.43
CA ALA A 43 5.84 -0.43 -13.97
C ALA A 43 4.55 -1.18 -13.58
N TRP A 44 3.46 -0.94 -14.28
CA TRP A 44 2.22 -1.69 -14.09
C TRP A 44 2.38 -3.19 -14.33
N LEU A 45 3.09 -3.58 -15.39
CA LEU A 45 3.38 -4.98 -15.68
C LEU A 45 4.18 -5.64 -14.56
N GLN A 46 5.17 -4.94 -14.00
CA GLN A 46 5.94 -5.45 -12.85
C GLN A 46 5.08 -5.64 -11.62
N ILE A 47 4.21 -4.68 -11.30
CA ILE A 47 3.29 -4.77 -10.15
C ILE A 47 2.33 -5.94 -10.35
N MET A 48 1.72 -6.07 -11.52
CA MET A 48 0.81 -7.17 -11.83
C MET A 48 1.50 -8.52 -11.76
N LEU A 49 2.69 -8.65 -12.33
CA LEU A 49 3.47 -9.89 -12.29
C LEU A 49 3.82 -10.28 -10.85
N THR A 50 4.33 -9.33 -10.06
CA THR A 50 4.68 -9.58 -8.65
C THR A 50 3.45 -9.99 -7.84
N THR A 51 2.33 -9.29 -8.02
CA THR A 51 1.07 -9.61 -7.34
C THR A 51 0.57 -11.00 -7.73
N CYS A 52 0.61 -11.32 -9.02
CA CYS A 52 0.21 -12.64 -9.52
C CYS A 52 1.09 -13.74 -8.94
N MET A 53 2.40 -13.54 -8.89
CA MET A 53 3.34 -14.50 -8.30
C MET A 53 3.08 -14.71 -6.81
N MET A 54 2.76 -13.65 -6.08
CA MET A 54 2.43 -13.74 -4.65
C MET A 54 1.10 -14.44 -4.40
N GLU A 55 0.09 -14.18 -5.20
CA GLU A 55 -1.25 -14.77 -5.05
C GLU A 55 -1.29 -16.24 -5.50
N THR A 56 -0.51 -16.62 -6.50
CA THR A 56 -0.42 -18.02 -6.96
C THR A 56 0.48 -18.89 -6.10
N GLY A 57 1.10 -18.33 -5.06
CA GLY A 57 2.00 -19.07 -4.18
C GLY A 57 3.33 -19.49 -4.82
N TYR A 58 3.54 -19.13 -6.07
CA TYR A 58 4.75 -19.51 -6.81
C TYR A 58 6.02 -18.95 -6.18
N PHE A 59 5.88 -17.84 -5.50
CA PHE A 59 7.05 -17.06 -5.12
C PHE A 59 7.79 -17.59 -3.88
N LEU A 60 7.30 -18.49 -3.05
CA LEU A 60 8.14 -19.01 -1.95
C LEU A 60 7.46 -20.03 -1.02
N PHE A 61 6.14 -20.23 -1.03
CA PHE A 61 5.53 -20.76 0.19
C PHE A 61 4.47 -21.85 0.00
N GLU A 62 4.03 -22.11 -1.22
CA GLU A 62 3.01 -23.12 -1.50
C GLU A 62 3.49 -24.24 -2.45
N TYR A 63 4.71 -24.13 -2.92
CA TYR A 63 5.28 -25.16 -3.77
C TYR A 63 5.58 -26.44 -2.96
N GLU A 64 5.15 -27.57 -3.45
CA GLU A 64 5.45 -28.89 -2.88
C GLU A 64 6.96 -29.04 -2.70
N GLY A 65 7.42 -29.22 -1.46
CA GLY A 65 8.85 -29.27 -1.11
C GLY A 65 9.35 -28.09 -0.26
N TYR A 66 8.58 -27.05 -0.08
CA TYR A 66 8.91 -26.01 0.91
C TYR A 66 8.38 -26.39 2.29
N PRO A 67 9.09 -26.06 3.38
CA PRO A 67 8.76 -26.51 4.75
C PRO A 67 7.34 -26.16 5.24
N ASN A 68 6.67 -25.22 4.60
CA ASN A 68 5.35 -24.73 4.99
C ASN A 68 4.26 -24.92 3.92
N ALA A 69 4.53 -25.72 2.87
CA ALA A 69 3.54 -26.03 1.86
C ALA A 69 2.31 -26.71 2.49
N GLY A 70 1.14 -26.15 2.31
CA GLY A 70 -0.13 -26.75 2.71
C GLY A 70 -0.59 -26.50 4.16
N ASN A 71 0.21 -25.90 5.04
CA ASN A 71 -0.13 -25.73 6.46
C ASN A 71 -0.34 -24.26 6.89
N LYS A 72 -0.69 -23.39 5.97
CA LYS A 72 -0.79 -21.96 6.27
C LYS A 72 -2.20 -21.52 6.66
N ALA A 73 -2.27 -20.69 7.67
CA ALA A 73 -3.47 -19.93 7.94
C ALA A 73 -3.75 -18.96 6.78
N PRO A 74 -5.03 -18.68 6.45
CA PRO A 74 -5.37 -17.71 5.41
C PRO A 74 -4.69 -16.35 5.63
N GLY A 75 -3.99 -15.85 4.62
CA GLY A 75 -3.24 -14.59 4.68
C GLY A 75 -1.81 -14.68 5.21
N ASP A 76 -1.34 -15.87 5.54
CA ASP A 76 0.03 -16.11 5.95
C ASP A 76 0.92 -16.38 4.73
N ILE A 77 1.46 -15.32 4.13
CA ILE A 77 2.26 -15.39 2.90
C ILE A 77 3.76 -15.48 3.19
N GLY A 78 4.21 -15.09 4.38
CA GLY A 78 5.64 -14.93 4.66
C GLY A 78 6.37 -16.21 5.06
N GLY A 79 5.68 -17.29 5.39
CA GLY A 79 6.32 -18.49 5.91
C GLY A 79 7.26 -18.19 7.10
N ASP A 80 8.28 -18.99 7.28
CA ASP A 80 9.28 -18.82 8.35
C ASP A 80 10.29 -17.71 8.08
N ALA A 81 10.31 -17.13 6.86
CA ALA A 81 11.15 -15.99 6.53
C ALA A 81 10.64 -14.67 7.15
N TRP A 82 9.40 -14.64 7.58
CA TRP A 82 8.76 -13.50 8.22
C TRP A 82 8.87 -13.59 9.74
N VAL A 83 8.72 -12.46 10.42
CA VAL A 83 8.70 -12.42 11.88
C VAL A 83 7.54 -13.25 12.42
N ARG A 84 7.84 -14.19 13.31
CA ARG A 84 6.87 -15.03 14.02
C ARG A 84 6.84 -14.68 15.50
N TYR A 85 5.67 -14.84 16.08
CA TYR A 85 5.45 -14.64 17.52
C TYR A 85 5.01 -15.97 18.12
N ASP A 86 5.78 -16.48 19.07
CA ASP A 86 5.50 -17.75 19.76
C ASP A 86 4.42 -17.57 20.84
N ASP A 87 4.40 -16.39 21.47
CA ASP A 87 3.40 -16.05 22.46
C ASP A 87 2.03 -15.79 21.81
N PRO A 88 0.98 -16.56 22.20
CA PRO A 88 -0.35 -16.46 21.60
C PRO A 88 -1.03 -15.10 21.84
N GLU A 89 -0.75 -14.45 22.96
CA GLU A 89 -1.32 -13.15 23.28
C GLU A 89 -0.74 -12.08 22.34
N THR A 90 0.59 -12.04 22.24
CA THR A 90 1.29 -11.13 21.32
C THR A 90 0.86 -11.37 19.87
N LYS A 91 0.73 -12.62 19.43
CA LYS A 91 0.27 -12.96 18.10
C LYS A 91 -1.15 -12.42 17.82
N THR A 92 -2.06 -12.61 18.77
CA THR A 92 -3.44 -12.13 18.65
C THR A 92 -3.48 -10.60 18.61
N PHE A 93 -2.68 -9.94 19.44
CA PHE A 93 -2.55 -8.48 19.42
C PHE A 93 -2.06 -7.98 18.06
N LYS A 94 -0.99 -8.55 17.50
CA LYS A 94 -0.43 -8.15 16.20
C LYS A 94 -1.39 -8.37 15.04
N LEU A 95 -2.14 -9.47 15.04
CA LEU A 95 -3.19 -9.72 14.05
C LEU A 95 -4.34 -8.71 14.14
N ASN A 96 -4.70 -8.28 15.35
CA ASN A 96 -5.69 -7.24 15.56
C ASN A 96 -5.17 -5.86 15.08
N VAL A 97 -3.92 -5.54 15.35
CA VAL A 97 -3.27 -4.32 14.84
C VAL A 97 -3.30 -4.30 13.31
N GLU A 98 -2.89 -5.38 12.65
CA GLU A 98 -2.96 -5.50 11.18
C GLU A 98 -4.40 -5.28 10.66
N ARG A 99 -5.38 -5.88 11.33
CA ARG A 99 -6.80 -5.75 10.97
C ARG A 99 -7.29 -4.32 11.07
N GLN A 100 -6.97 -3.64 12.17
CA GLN A 100 -7.44 -2.27 12.40
C GLN A 100 -6.75 -1.26 11.48
N ASN A 101 -5.43 -1.37 11.32
CA ASN A 101 -4.69 -0.54 10.38
C ASN A 101 -5.17 -0.76 8.94
N GLY A 102 -5.47 -2.00 8.56
CA GLY A 102 -6.03 -2.29 7.25
C GLY A 102 -7.41 -1.66 7.03
N ARG A 103 -8.26 -1.61 8.06
CA ARG A 103 -9.57 -0.94 7.99
C ARG A 103 -9.42 0.57 7.88
N ALA A 104 -8.56 1.15 8.72
CA ALA A 104 -8.25 2.58 8.68
C ALA A 104 -7.68 2.99 7.31
N ALA A 105 -6.76 2.20 6.75
CA ALA A 105 -6.20 2.45 5.44
C ALA A 105 -7.23 2.36 4.30
N MET A 106 -8.17 1.41 4.36
CA MET A 106 -9.25 1.35 3.37
C MET A 106 -10.11 2.61 3.39
N LEU A 107 -10.46 3.08 4.58
CA LEU A 107 -11.23 4.31 4.73
C LEU A 107 -10.43 5.55 4.29
N GLY A 108 -9.15 5.62 4.69
CA GLY A 108 -8.25 6.70 4.31
C GLY A 108 -8.02 6.77 2.80
N THR A 109 -7.72 5.65 2.15
CA THR A 109 -7.53 5.59 0.70
C THR A 109 -8.81 6.01 -0.04
N PHE A 110 -9.97 5.56 0.43
CA PHE A 110 -11.26 5.99 -0.14
C PHE A 110 -11.49 7.48 0.04
N GLY A 111 -11.16 8.04 1.22
CA GLY A 111 -11.22 9.48 1.45
C GLY A 111 -10.32 10.27 0.51
N CYS A 112 -9.07 9.83 0.29
CA CYS A 112 -8.14 10.46 -0.65
C CYS A 112 -8.69 10.47 -2.08
N ILE A 113 -9.27 9.35 -2.54
CA ILE A 113 -9.92 9.28 -3.85
C ILE A 113 -11.07 10.28 -3.97
N LEU A 114 -11.92 10.37 -2.95
CA LEU A 114 -13.02 11.33 -2.95
C LEU A 114 -12.53 12.77 -2.98
N HIS A 115 -11.50 13.11 -2.21
CA HIS A 115 -10.92 14.46 -2.23
C HIS A 115 -10.37 14.80 -3.61
N GLU A 116 -9.66 13.90 -4.23
CA GLU A 116 -9.09 14.12 -5.56
C GLU A 116 -10.18 14.26 -6.63
N VAL A 117 -11.23 13.45 -6.59
CA VAL A 117 -12.39 13.55 -7.50
C VAL A 117 -13.14 14.88 -7.31
N LEU A 118 -13.21 15.39 -6.08
CA LEU A 118 -13.82 16.69 -5.77
C LEU A 118 -12.91 17.89 -6.07
N GLY A 119 -11.68 17.65 -6.54
CA GLY A 119 -10.72 18.70 -6.86
C GLY A 119 -10.13 19.40 -5.63
N VAL A 120 -10.14 18.73 -4.47
CA VAL A 120 -9.47 19.19 -3.26
C VAL A 120 -8.19 18.38 -3.04
N ASP A 121 -7.30 18.87 -2.17
CA ASP A 121 -6.07 18.16 -1.83
C ASP A 121 -6.38 16.74 -1.30
N ALA A 122 -5.65 15.75 -1.78
CA ALA A 122 -5.91 14.35 -1.46
C ALA A 122 -5.74 14.05 0.04
N LEU A 123 -4.69 14.58 0.67
CA LEU A 123 -4.37 14.33 2.07
C LEU A 123 -4.92 15.43 3.00
N TYR A 124 -4.86 16.68 2.53
CA TYR A 124 -5.31 17.86 3.27
C TYR A 124 -6.37 18.62 2.46
N PRO A 125 -7.66 18.35 2.63
CA PRO A 125 -8.73 18.87 1.76
C PRO A 125 -9.02 20.36 1.94
N THR A 126 -8.06 21.13 2.41
CA THR A 126 -8.22 22.58 2.65
C THR A 126 -7.84 23.43 1.43
N GLY A 127 -6.98 22.95 0.54
CA GLY A 127 -6.46 23.70 -0.60
C GLY A 127 -7.52 24.03 -1.66
N GLY A 128 -8.47 23.15 -1.92
CA GLY A 128 -9.56 23.34 -2.89
C GLY A 128 -10.71 24.23 -2.40
N MET A 129 -10.75 24.55 -1.13
CA MET A 129 -11.77 25.43 -0.51
C MET A 129 -11.32 26.88 -0.35
N GLY A 130 -10.24 27.30 -1.02
CA GLY A 130 -9.69 28.66 -0.92
C GLY A 130 -8.84 28.91 0.32
N GLY A 131 -8.46 27.84 1.04
CA GLY A 131 -7.47 27.92 2.11
C GLY A 131 -6.05 27.77 1.55
N GLU A 132 -5.10 28.48 2.13
CA GLU A 132 -3.67 28.22 1.86
C GLU A 132 -3.35 26.76 2.20
N ALA A 133 -2.60 26.11 1.31
CA ALA A 133 -2.09 24.79 1.61
C ALA A 133 -1.31 24.81 2.93
N PRO A 134 -1.54 23.84 3.83
CA PRO A 134 -0.77 23.80 5.07
C PRO A 134 0.72 23.80 4.74
N PRO A 135 1.56 24.46 5.54
CA PRO A 135 3.00 24.49 5.29
C PRO A 135 3.51 23.05 5.24
N THR A 136 4.31 22.76 4.24
CA THR A 136 5.01 21.47 4.11
C THR A 136 5.71 21.14 5.43
N ILE A 137 5.33 20.04 6.03
CA ILE A 137 5.81 19.62 7.36
C ILE A 137 7.23 19.00 7.25
N PHE A 138 7.79 18.92 6.04
CA PHE A 138 9.12 18.38 5.78
C PHE A 138 9.95 19.32 4.90
#